data_f10a5dcc3c825ab1a320865bcb0fffbd
#
_entry.id   f10a5dcc3c825ab1a320865bcb0fffbd
#
_cell.length_a   1.000
_cell.length_b   1.000
_cell.length_c   1.000
_cell.angle_alpha   90.00
_cell.angle_beta   90.00
_cell.angle_gamma   90.00
#
_symmetry.space_group_name_H-M   'P 1'
#
loop_
_entity.id
_entity.type
_entity.pdbx_description
1 polymer ?
#
loop_
_entity_poly.entity_id
_entity_poly.type
_entity_poly.pdbx_seq_one_letter_code
_entity_poly.pdbx_strand_id
1 'polypeptide(L)'
;MKNYNWATLGCGVIANELATALKSRGQKLYTVANRTHEKAVAFAEKYGIEKVYNDIDELFKDENVDIIYISTPHNTHIKYLRKALAAGKHVLCEKSITLNSDELDEAISLAEKNHVVLAEAMTIFHMPIYKALLEKVNSGDLGELRLIQMNFGSYKEYNMNNRFFNRNLAGGAMLDIGVYALSFVRMFMSSCPNDVLSQVKYAETGVDEQASILLKNKEEEMATVILSLHAKQPKRGTISFDKGYVEIFEYPRGMEAKITYTADGHCETISAGQTKDALLYEVEDMEKAIEGDTALMHLDYTKDVMKIMTDIRKSWGMKYPEEE
;
A
#
# COMPACT_ATOMS: atom_id res chain seq x y z
N MET A 1 -0.82 -14.67 -21.93
CA MET A 1 -0.95 -14.57 -20.46
C MET A 1 -2.05 -15.51 -20.00
N LYS A 2 -1.83 -16.24 -18.91
CA LYS A 2 -2.85 -17.10 -18.30
C LYS A 2 -3.97 -16.20 -17.78
N ASN A 3 -5.22 -16.60 -17.96
CA ASN A 3 -6.34 -15.91 -17.31
C ASN A 3 -6.50 -16.45 -15.89
N TYR A 4 -6.30 -15.60 -14.90
CA TYR A 4 -6.52 -15.93 -13.49
C TYR A 4 -7.95 -15.59 -13.07
N ASN A 5 -8.52 -16.44 -12.24
CA ASN A 5 -9.82 -16.20 -11.60
C ASN A 5 -9.63 -15.37 -10.32
N TRP A 6 -9.86 -14.08 -10.44
CA TRP A 6 -9.81 -13.15 -9.32
C TRP A 6 -11.09 -13.18 -8.51
N ALA A 7 -10.94 -13.23 -7.20
CA ALA A 7 -12.03 -13.05 -6.25
C ALA A 7 -11.79 -11.79 -5.41
N THR A 8 -12.85 -11.10 -4.99
CA THR A 8 -12.73 -10.02 -4.00
C THR A 8 -13.41 -10.38 -2.71
N LEU A 9 -12.71 -10.14 -1.60
CA LEU A 9 -13.24 -10.16 -0.25
C LEU A 9 -13.38 -8.73 0.26
N GLY A 10 -14.61 -8.23 0.24
CA GLY A 10 -14.96 -6.84 0.45
C GLY A 10 -15.57 -6.19 -0.79
N CYS A 11 -16.49 -5.22 -0.57
CA CYS A 11 -17.24 -4.53 -1.62
C CYS A 11 -17.12 -3.00 -1.47
N GLY A 12 -16.00 -2.52 -0.89
CA GLY A 12 -15.74 -1.10 -0.68
C GLY A 12 -15.37 -0.34 -1.95
N VAL A 13 -14.98 0.92 -1.79
CA VAL A 13 -14.59 1.80 -2.90
C VAL A 13 -13.49 1.16 -3.73
N ILE A 14 -12.44 0.66 -3.09
CA ILE A 14 -11.28 0.11 -3.80
C ILE A 14 -11.60 -1.21 -4.54
N ALA A 15 -12.51 -2.05 -4.01
CA ALA A 15 -12.98 -3.23 -4.72
C ALA A 15 -13.74 -2.86 -6.02
N ASN A 16 -14.47 -1.73 -6.00
CA ASN A 16 -15.11 -1.19 -7.21
C ASN A 16 -14.08 -0.70 -8.24
N GLU A 17 -12.96 -0.13 -7.79
CA GLU A 17 -11.87 0.26 -8.69
C GLU A 17 -11.20 -0.98 -9.30
N LEU A 18 -10.94 -2.05 -8.52
CA LEU A 18 -10.40 -3.31 -9.04
C LEU A 18 -11.32 -3.94 -10.10
N ALA A 19 -12.63 -4.04 -9.79
CA ALA A 19 -13.60 -4.58 -10.75
C ALA A 19 -13.64 -3.76 -12.05
N THR A 20 -13.47 -2.43 -11.96
CA THR A 20 -13.38 -1.54 -13.12
C THR A 20 -12.08 -1.75 -13.90
N ALA A 21 -10.94 -1.93 -13.21
CA ALA A 21 -9.65 -2.21 -13.83
C ALA A 21 -9.68 -3.53 -14.62
N LEU A 22 -10.19 -4.60 -14.02
CA LEU A 22 -10.36 -5.89 -14.71
C LEU A 22 -11.29 -5.76 -15.93
N LYS A 23 -12.40 -5.02 -15.78
CA LYS A 23 -13.33 -4.79 -16.90
C LYS A 23 -12.66 -4.04 -18.06
N SER A 24 -11.74 -3.13 -17.81
CA SER A 24 -11.02 -2.40 -18.87
C SER A 24 -10.14 -3.32 -19.74
N ARG A 25 -9.75 -4.49 -19.20
CA ARG A 25 -9.02 -5.57 -19.90
C ARG A 25 -9.96 -6.60 -20.55
N GLY A 26 -11.28 -6.42 -20.47
CA GLY A 26 -12.25 -7.41 -20.90
C GLY A 26 -12.39 -8.61 -19.94
N GLN A 27 -11.89 -8.49 -18.72
CA GLN A 27 -12.01 -9.49 -17.66
C GLN A 27 -13.07 -9.10 -16.64
N LYS A 28 -13.51 -10.05 -15.83
CA LYS A 28 -14.40 -9.80 -14.67
C LYS A 28 -13.91 -10.60 -13.47
N LEU A 29 -14.28 -10.15 -12.30
CA LEU A 29 -14.12 -10.95 -11.09
C LEU A 29 -14.91 -12.25 -11.24
N TYR A 30 -14.30 -13.35 -10.83
CA TYR A 30 -14.94 -14.66 -10.83
C TYR A 30 -16.01 -14.75 -9.73
N THR A 31 -15.67 -14.23 -8.54
CA THR A 31 -16.58 -14.27 -7.40
C THR A 31 -16.33 -13.12 -6.42
N VAL A 32 -17.29 -12.92 -5.53
CA VAL A 32 -17.21 -11.92 -4.45
C VAL A 32 -17.78 -12.49 -3.15
N ALA A 33 -17.14 -12.13 -2.04
CA ALA A 33 -17.68 -12.35 -0.70
C ALA A 33 -17.58 -11.07 0.14
N ASN A 34 -18.50 -10.89 1.06
CA ASN A 34 -18.52 -9.78 1.99
C ASN A 34 -19.25 -10.16 3.27
N ARG A 35 -18.83 -9.59 4.42
CA ARG A 35 -19.48 -9.84 5.71
C ARG A 35 -21.00 -9.57 5.69
N THR A 36 -21.42 -8.54 4.96
CA THR A 36 -22.83 -8.25 4.69
C THR A 36 -23.17 -8.81 3.31
N HIS A 37 -23.86 -9.95 3.26
CA HIS A 37 -24.12 -10.70 2.03
C HIS A 37 -24.84 -9.86 0.97
N GLU A 38 -25.82 -9.05 1.37
CA GLU A 38 -26.60 -8.20 0.47
C GLU A 38 -25.70 -7.20 -0.29
N LYS A 39 -24.61 -6.73 0.33
CA LYS A 39 -23.63 -5.88 -0.36
C LYS A 39 -22.85 -6.66 -1.41
N ALA A 40 -22.54 -7.93 -1.17
CA ALA A 40 -21.88 -8.79 -2.15
C ALA A 40 -22.82 -9.07 -3.34
N VAL A 41 -24.10 -9.31 -3.09
CA VAL A 41 -25.10 -9.50 -4.15
C VAL A 41 -25.22 -8.25 -5.02
N ALA A 42 -25.43 -7.07 -4.42
CA ALA A 42 -25.50 -5.81 -5.16
C ALA A 42 -24.22 -5.50 -5.96
N PHE A 43 -23.06 -5.82 -5.40
CA PHE A 43 -21.78 -5.68 -6.10
C PHE A 43 -21.69 -6.65 -7.29
N ALA A 44 -22.11 -7.89 -7.12
CA ALA A 44 -22.12 -8.90 -8.17
C ALA A 44 -23.05 -8.51 -9.33
N GLU A 45 -24.27 -8.04 -9.04
CA GLU A 45 -25.20 -7.51 -10.04
C GLU A 45 -24.59 -6.37 -10.86
N LYS A 46 -23.93 -5.42 -10.18
CA LYS A 46 -23.27 -4.26 -10.82
C LYS A 46 -22.18 -4.65 -11.82
N TYR A 47 -21.40 -5.69 -11.53
CA TYR A 47 -20.24 -6.08 -12.32
C TYR A 47 -20.43 -7.36 -13.13
N GLY A 48 -21.62 -7.97 -13.10
CA GLY A 48 -21.93 -9.20 -13.82
C GLY A 48 -21.16 -10.42 -13.29
N ILE A 49 -20.96 -10.48 -11.97
CA ILE A 49 -20.31 -11.60 -11.29
C ILE A 49 -21.40 -12.66 -11.04
N GLU A 50 -21.13 -13.89 -11.47
CA GLU A 50 -22.15 -14.95 -11.42
C GLU A 50 -22.21 -15.68 -10.07
N LYS A 51 -21.12 -15.64 -9.30
CA LYS A 51 -20.98 -16.41 -8.06
C LYS A 51 -20.82 -15.50 -6.85
N VAL A 52 -21.67 -15.68 -5.86
CA VAL A 52 -21.64 -14.94 -4.58
C VAL A 52 -21.76 -15.97 -3.46
N TYR A 53 -20.90 -15.87 -2.44
CA TYR A 53 -20.95 -16.78 -1.29
C TYR A 53 -21.73 -16.16 -0.14
N ASN A 54 -22.61 -16.97 0.51
CA ASN A 54 -23.22 -16.61 1.78
C ASN A 54 -22.23 -16.69 2.94
N ASP A 55 -21.40 -17.74 2.93
CA ASP A 55 -20.33 -17.92 3.88
C ASP A 55 -19.01 -17.54 3.23
N ILE A 56 -18.26 -16.60 3.86
CA ILE A 56 -16.94 -16.20 3.38
C ILE A 56 -15.97 -17.39 3.31
N ASP A 57 -16.13 -18.37 4.17
CA ASP A 57 -15.23 -19.55 4.22
C ASP A 57 -15.37 -20.44 2.97
N GLU A 58 -16.46 -20.34 2.24
CA GLU A 58 -16.64 -21.02 0.95
C GLU A 58 -15.75 -20.44 -0.15
N LEU A 59 -15.44 -19.12 -0.07
CA LEU A 59 -14.52 -18.48 -0.99
C LEU A 59 -13.14 -19.17 -0.97
N PHE A 60 -12.64 -19.46 0.22
CA PHE A 60 -11.30 -20.07 0.37
C PHE A 60 -11.25 -21.53 -0.10
N LYS A 61 -12.38 -22.23 -0.08
CA LYS A 61 -12.50 -23.64 -0.49
C LYS A 61 -12.70 -23.81 -2.00
N ASP A 62 -13.05 -22.75 -2.73
CA ASP A 62 -13.30 -22.85 -4.17
C ASP A 62 -11.99 -23.05 -4.93
N GLU A 63 -11.81 -24.25 -5.51
CA GLU A 63 -10.62 -24.62 -6.28
C GLU A 63 -10.42 -23.77 -7.54
N ASN A 64 -11.49 -23.16 -8.06
CA ASN A 64 -11.41 -22.30 -9.24
C ASN A 64 -10.94 -20.88 -8.93
N VAL A 65 -10.83 -20.47 -7.67
CA VAL A 65 -10.27 -19.18 -7.29
C VAL A 65 -8.74 -19.28 -7.28
N ASP A 66 -8.07 -18.49 -8.11
CA ASP A 66 -6.61 -18.40 -8.16
C ASP A 66 -6.09 -17.31 -7.20
N ILE A 67 -6.67 -16.10 -7.26
CA ILE A 67 -6.19 -14.91 -6.54
C ILE A 67 -7.33 -14.31 -5.73
N ILE A 68 -7.06 -14.00 -4.47
CA ILE A 68 -8.00 -13.29 -3.60
C ILE A 68 -7.49 -11.87 -3.34
N TYR A 69 -8.28 -10.88 -3.73
CA TYR A 69 -8.09 -9.50 -3.34
C TYR A 69 -8.81 -9.22 -2.03
N ILE A 70 -8.06 -8.94 -0.95
CA ILE A 70 -8.60 -8.63 0.36
C ILE A 70 -8.70 -7.11 0.51
N SER A 71 -9.92 -6.58 0.61
CA SER A 71 -10.23 -5.15 0.74
C SER A 71 -11.17 -4.85 1.91
N THR A 72 -10.94 -5.53 3.00
CA THR A 72 -11.68 -5.39 4.27
C THR A 72 -11.00 -4.35 5.18
N PRO A 73 -11.55 -3.99 6.35
CA PRO A 73 -10.83 -3.13 7.31
C PRO A 73 -9.50 -3.74 7.78
N HIS A 74 -8.48 -2.89 8.01
CA HIS A 74 -7.11 -3.27 8.36
C HIS A 74 -7.03 -4.35 9.46
N ASN A 75 -7.79 -4.18 10.55
CA ASN A 75 -7.81 -5.10 11.68
C ASN A 75 -8.41 -6.48 11.39
N THR A 76 -8.89 -6.70 10.18
CA THR A 76 -9.42 -8.01 9.77
C THR A 76 -8.53 -8.71 8.75
N HIS A 77 -7.50 -8.04 8.23
CA HIS A 77 -6.66 -8.58 7.17
C HIS A 77 -6.00 -9.90 7.59
N ILE A 78 -5.31 -9.93 8.72
CA ILE A 78 -4.60 -11.13 9.17
C ILE A 78 -5.50 -12.36 9.31
N LYS A 79 -6.76 -12.17 9.78
CA LYS A 79 -7.74 -13.25 9.86
C LYS A 79 -8.01 -13.91 8.50
N TYR A 80 -8.11 -13.10 7.46
CA TYR A 80 -8.40 -13.58 6.11
C TYR A 80 -7.14 -14.03 5.38
N LEU A 81 -6.00 -13.40 5.63
CA LEU A 81 -4.69 -13.84 5.14
C LEU A 81 -4.40 -15.27 5.59
N ARG A 82 -4.57 -15.59 6.88
CA ARG A 82 -4.39 -16.94 7.41
C ARG A 82 -5.21 -17.98 6.65
N LYS A 83 -6.49 -17.68 6.38
CA LYS A 83 -7.40 -18.61 5.68
C LYS A 83 -7.05 -18.75 4.20
N ALA A 84 -6.84 -17.66 3.51
CA ALA A 84 -6.54 -17.66 2.08
C ALA A 84 -5.21 -18.36 1.78
N LEU A 85 -4.16 -18.01 2.50
CA LEU A 85 -2.81 -18.58 2.30
C LEU A 85 -2.76 -20.05 2.67
N ALA A 86 -3.42 -20.45 3.78
CA ALA A 86 -3.51 -21.87 4.16
C ALA A 86 -4.31 -22.71 3.16
N ALA A 87 -5.24 -22.10 2.43
CA ALA A 87 -6.00 -22.72 1.35
C ALA A 87 -5.27 -22.74 0.00
N GLY A 88 -4.01 -22.30 -0.06
CA GLY A 88 -3.20 -22.31 -1.27
C GLY A 88 -3.63 -21.25 -2.29
N LYS A 89 -4.20 -20.13 -1.84
CA LYS A 89 -4.60 -19.02 -2.72
C LYS A 89 -3.52 -17.94 -2.76
N HIS A 90 -3.23 -17.41 -3.94
CA HIS A 90 -2.45 -16.18 -4.07
C HIS A 90 -3.25 -15.02 -3.49
N VAL A 91 -2.59 -14.07 -2.85
CA VAL A 91 -3.28 -12.96 -2.18
C VAL A 91 -2.65 -11.62 -2.51
N LEU A 92 -3.48 -10.70 -3.00
CA LEU A 92 -3.22 -9.26 -3.04
C LEU A 92 -4.07 -8.61 -1.93
N CYS A 93 -3.43 -8.12 -0.88
CA CYS A 93 -4.12 -7.55 0.28
C CYS A 93 -3.96 -6.04 0.31
N GLU A 94 -5.07 -5.33 0.53
CA GLU A 94 -5.06 -3.87 0.68
C GLU A 94 -4.10 -3.40 1.76
N LYS A 95 -3.62 -2.20 1.56
CA LYS A 95 -2.72 -1.50 2.49
C LYS A 95 -3.52 -0.96 3.69
N SER A 96 -2.98 -0.87 4.87
CA SER A 96 -1.77 -1.58 5.33
C SER A 96 -2.07 -3.05 5.48
N ILE A 97 -1.20 -3.88 4.95
CA ILE A 97 -1.44 -5.32 4.80
C ILE A 97 -1.75 -6.03 6.13
N THR A 98 -1.11 -5.60 7.21
CA THR A 98 -1.33 -6.10 8.59
C THR A 98 -1.28 -4.94 9.58
N LEU A 99 -1.57 -5.20 10.86
CA LEU A 99 -1.45 -4.20 11.91
C LEU A 99 0.01 -4.01 12.36
N ASN A 100 0.81 -5.05 12.30
CA ASN A 100 2.20 -5.06 12.75
C ASN A 100 3.07 -6.05 11.99
N SER A 101 4.38 -5.98 12.24
CA SER A 101 5.38 -6.85 11.61
C SER A 101 5.23 -8.32 11.96
N ASP A 102 4.79 -8.64 13.18
CA ASP A 102 4.65 -10.04 13.62
C ASP A 102 3.54 -10.75 12.82
N GLU A 103 2.41 -10.07 12.60
CA GLU A 103 1.33 -10.56 11.71
C GLU A 103 1.79 -10.72 10.26
N LEU A 104 2.63 -9.80 9.77
CA LEU A 104 3.15 -9.88 8.40
C LEU A 104 4.12 -11.06 8.25
N ASP A 105 5.02 -11.26 9.20
CA ASP A 105 5.96 -12.38 9.18
C ASP A 105 5.24 -13.73 9.26
N GLU A 106 4.14 -13.82 10.02
CA GLU A 106 3.26 -15.00 10.01
C GLU A 106 2.63 -15.23 8.63
N ALA A 107 2.07 -14.18 8.02
CA ALA A 107 1.46 -14.28 6.70
C ALA A 107 2.46 -14.69 5.62
N ILE A 108 3.68 -14.13 5.65
CA ILE A 108 4.76 -14.51 4.73
C ILE A 108 5.13 -15.98 4.90
N SER A 109 5.31 -16.44 6.15
CA SER A 109 5.63 -17.84 6.43
C SER A 109 4.55 -18.80 5.91
N LEU A 110 3.27 -18.40 6.00
CA LEU A 110 2.16 -19.18 5.44
C LEU A 110 2.19 -19.20 3.91
N ALA A 111 2.50 -18.07 3.27
CA ALA A 111 2.61 -17.99 1.81
C ALA A 111 3.75 -18.86 1.28
N GLU A 112 4.93 -18.78 1.89
CA GLU A 112 6.10 -19.61 1.54
C GLU A 112 5.80 -21.11 1.70
N LYS A 113 5.21 -21.51 2.84
CA LYS A 113 4.85 -22.90 3.12
C LYS A 113 3.89 -23.49 2.09
N ASN A 114 2.97 -22.68 1.57
CA ASN A 114 1.95 -23.11 0.63
C ASN A 114 2.30 -22.77 -0.83
N HIS A 115 3.51 -22.26 -1.09
CA HIS A 115 4.02 -21.91 -2.42
C HIS A 115 3.10 -20.95 -3.20
N VAL A 116 2.56 -19.93 -2.50
CA VAL A 116 1.70 -18.91 -3.09
C VAL A 116 2.31 -17.52 -2.95
N VAL A 117 1.92 -16.61 -3.83
CA VAL A 117 2.34 -15.21 -3.78
C VAL A 117 1.45 -14.47 -2.79
N LEU A 118 2.09 -13.76 -1.85
CA LEU A 118 1.49 -12.74 -0.99
C LEU A 118 2.03 -11.39 -1.39
N ALA A 119 1.15 -10.41 -1.54
CA ALA A 119 1.55 -9.03 -1.83
C ALA A 119 0.63 -8.01 -1.16
N GLU A 120 1.20 -6.83 -0.85
CA GLU A 120 0.44 -5.66 -0.45
C GLU A 120 -0.02 -4.88 -1.69
N ALA A 121 -1.28 -4.49 -1.74
CA ALA A 121 -1.82 -3.61 -2.78
C ALA A 121 -1.35 -2.16 -2.55
N MET A 122 -0.08 -1.94 -2.84
CA MET A 122 0.59 -0.65 -2.68
C MET A 122 0.84 -0.01 -4.04
N THR A 123 -0.15 0.73 -4.55
CA THR A 123 -0.15 1.33 -5.90
C THR A 123 1.14 2.05 -6.26
N ILE A 124 1.80 2.69 -5.30
CA ILE A 124 3.04 3.41 -5.54
C ILE A 124 4.15 2.52 -6.14
N PHE A 125 4.21 1.24 -5.79
CA PHE A 125 5.22 0.32 -6.30
C PHE A 125 5.00 -0.05 -7.77
N HIS A 126 3.78 0.08 -8.26
CA HIS A 126 3.36 -0.38 -9.58
C HIS A 126 3.20 0.73 -10.63
N MET A 127 3.12 1.99 -10.17
CA MET A 127 2.99 3.13 -11.08
C MET A 127 4.22 3.28 -11.99
N PRO A 128 4.05 3.37 -13.32
CA PRO A 128 5.17 3.44 -14.28
C PRO A 128 6.12 4.62 -14.04
N ILE A 129 5.65 5.71 -13.46
CA ILE A 129 6.49 6.88 -13.14
C ILE A 129 7.64 6.51 -12.20
N TYR A 130 7.43 5.59 -11.25
CA TYR A 130 8.49 5.21 -10.31
C TYR A 130 9.55 4.31 -10.94
N LYS A 131 9.16 3.45 -11.89
CA LYS A 131 10.13 2.67 -12.69
C LYS A 131 11.04 3.62 -13.47
N ALA A 132 10.48 4.63 -14.15
CA ALA A 132 11.24 5.64 -14.88
C ALA A 132 12.12 6.51 -13.97
N LEU A 133 11.62 6.88 -12.78
CA LEU A 133 12.41 7.63 -11.81
C LEU A 133 13.56 6.82 -11.22
N LEU A 134 13.34 5.55 -10.90
CA LEU A 134 14.40 4.67 -10.42
C LEU A 134 15.49 4.44 -11.48
N GLU A 135 15.12 4.30 -12.74
CA GLU A 135 16.09 4.25 -13.85
C GLU A 135 16.91 5.53 -13.91
N LYS A 136 16.27 6.70 -13.78
CA LYS A 136 16.95 8.01 -13.77
C LYS A 136 17.87 8.19 -12.55
N VAL A 137 17.44 7.78 -11.37
CA VAL A 137 18.28 7.81 -10.16
C VAL A 137 19.48 6.87 -10.32
N ASN A 138 19.26 5.67 -10.81
CA ASN A 138 20.29 4.66 -10.98
C ASN A 138 21.30 4.99 -12.11
N SER A 139 20.96 5.92 -13.02
CA SER A 139 21.92 6.42 -14.02
C SER A 139 23.09 7.19 -13.39
N GLY A 140 22.94 7.69 -12.15
CA GLY A 140 23.93 8.50 -11.47
C GLY A 140 23.96 9.98 -11.91
N ASP A 141 23.10 10.38 -12.84
CA ASP A 141 23.06 11.77 -13.34
C ASP A 141 22.74 12.78 -12.24
N LEU A 142 21.94 12.38 -11.24
CA LEU A 142 21.55 13.21 -10.10
C LEU A 142 22.57 13.18 -8.95
N GLY A 143 23.55 12.27 -9.00
CA GLY A 143 24.55 12.08 -7.95
C GLY A 143 23.99 11.28 -6.77
N GLU A 144 24.53 11.52 -5.57
CA GLU A 144 24.16 10.78 -4.37
C GLU A 144 22.92 11.36 -3.70
N LEU A 145 22.04 10.47 -3.22
CA LEU A 145 20.88 10.83 -2.41
C LEU A 145 21.32 11.46 -1.08
N ARG A 146 20.71 12.57 -0.71
CA ARG A 146 20.99 13.25 0.56
C ARG A 146 19.77 13.33 1.47
N LEU A 147 18.62 13.74 0.93
CA LEU A 147 17.44 14.02 1.72
C LEU A 147 16.14 13.71 0.97
N ILE A 148 15.19 13.09 1.66
CA ILE A 148 13.81 12.91 1.18
C ILE A 148 12.86 13.68 2.09
N GLN A 149 11.90 14.40 1.51
CA GLN A 149 10.84 15.10 2.25
C GLN A 149 9.47 14.65 1.75
N MET A 150 8.64 14.16 2.67
CA MET A 150 7.30 13.65 2.37
C MET A 150 6.22 14.36 3.17
N ASN A 151 5.17 14.78 2.49
CA ASN A 151 3.98 15.33 3.13
C ASN A 151 2.74 14.54 2.71
N PHE A 152 1.90 14.17 3.67
CA PHE A 152 0.57 13.65 3.40
C PHE A 152 -0.44 14.19 4.41
N GLY A 153 -1.18 15.23 4.03
CA GLY A 153 -2.31 15.75 4.79
C GLY A 153 -3.63 15.43 4.08
N SER A 154 -4.43 14.54 4.67
CA SER A 154 -5.72 14.13 4.14
C SER A 154 -6.83 14.52 5.10
N TYR A 155 -7.31 15.77 5.00
CA TYR A 155 -8.36 16.26 5.89
C TYR A 155 -9.57 15.34 5.90
N LYS A 156 -9.92 14.88 7.09
CA LYS A 156 -11.11 14.08 7.40
C LYS A 156 -11.98 14.83 8.39
N GLU A 157 -13.31 14.69 8.26
CA GLU A 157 -14.22 15.13 9.29
C GLU A 157 -13.83 14.51 10.63
N TYR A 158 -13.72 15.35 11.67
CA TYR A 158 -13.30 14.92 13.00
C TYR A 158 -14.45 14.21 13.73
N ASN A 159 -14.64 12.95 13.38
CA ASN A 159 -15.71 12.09 13.89
C ASN A 159 -15.10 10.76 14.36
N MET A 160 -15.15 10.53 15.66
CA MET A 160 -14.55 9.35 16.31
C MET A 160 -15.22 8.02 15.91
N ASN A 161 -16.38 8.05 15.30
CA ASN A 161 -17.06 6.85 14.80
C ASN A 161 -16.64 6.45 13.38
N ASN A 162 -16.01 7.35 12.62
CA ASN A 162 -15.53 7.00 11.30
C ASN A 162 -14.25 6.16 11.37
N ARG A 163 -13.97 5.40 10.31
CA ARG A 163 -12.82 4.49 10.26
C ARG A 163 -11.46 5.17 10.48
N PHE A 164 -11.34 6.47 10.22
CA PHE A 164 -10.07 7.18 10.30
C PHE A 164 -9.64 7.49 11.74
N PHE A 165 -10.60 7.69 12.64
CA PHE A 165 -10.35 8.02 14.04
C PHE A 165 -10.82 6.93 15.01
N ASN A 166 -11.40 5.83 14.52
CA ASN A 166 -11.91 4.75 15.34
C ASN A 166 -10.84 3.70 15.63
N ARG A 167 -10.42 3.57 16.90
CA ARG A 167 -9.42 2.60 17.34
C ARG A 167 -9.84 1.14 17.08
N ASN A 168 -11.14 0.84 17.20
CA ASN A 168 -11.67 -0.51 16.94
C ASN A 168 -11.74 -0.88 15.44
N LEU A 169 -11.41 0.04 14.56
CA LEU A 169 -11.32 -0.17 13.13
C LEU A 169 -9.89 0.04 12.60
N ALA A 170 -8.91 0.03 13.52
CA ALA A 170 -7.52 0.33 13.22
C ALA A 170 -7.33 1.65 12.46
N GLY A 171 -7.97 2.72 12.97
CA GLY A 171 -7.81 4.08 12.48
C GLY A 171 -6.42 4.64 12.82
N GLY A 172 -6.11 5.82 12.31
CA GLY A 172 -4.85 6.52 12.52
C GLY A 172 -4.17 6.90 11.22
N ALA A 173 -3.36 7.94 11.28
CA ALA A 173 -2.64 8.48 10.13
C ALA A 173 -1.53 7.52 9.66
N MET A 174 -0.88 6.80 10.56
CA MET A 174 0.24 5.91 10.24
C MET A 174 -0.21 4.80 9.29
N LEU A 175 -1.26 4.05 9.64
CA LEU A 175 -1.74 2.94 8.80
C LEU A 175 -2.49 3.44 7.56
N ASP A 176 -3.23 4.58 7.62
CA ASP A 176 -4.02 5.03 6.46
C ASP A 176 -3.17 5.75 5.39
N ILE A 177 -2.27 6.65 5.81
CA ILE A 177 -1.51 7.52 4.91
C ILE A 177 0.01 7.43 5.10
N GLY A 178 0.47 7.07 6.29
CA GLY A 178 1.90 6.94 6.61
C GLY A 178 2.56 5.82 5.82
N VAL A 179 1.84 4.72 5.61
CA VAL A 179 2.30 3.59 4.80
C VAL A 179 2.73 4.03 3.39
N TYR A 180 2.02 4.95 2.73
CA TYR A 180 2.42 5.48 1.42
C TYR A 180 3.69 6.33 1.49
N ALA A 181 3.79 7.21 2.50
CA ALA A 181 4.93 8.10 2.64
C ALA A 181 6.21 7.32 2.98
N LEU A 182 6.10 6.32 3.86
CA LEU A 182 7.22 5.45 4.22
C LEU A 182 7.62 4.50 3.07
N SER A 183 6.65 4.02 2.29
CA SER A 183 6.92 3.23 1.07
C SER A 183 7.69 4.05 0.03
N PHE A 184 7.33 5.33 -0.15
CA PHE A 184 8.09 6.22 -1.01
C PHE A 184 9.54 6.40 -0.50
N VAL A 185 9.72 6.69 0.78
CA VAL A 185 11.05 6.82 1.38
C VAL A 185 11.87 5.55 1.16
N ARG A 186 11.30 4.38 1.47
CA ARG A 186 11.99 3.10 1.36
C ARG A 186 12.37 2.76 -0.07
N MET A 187 11.55 3.13 -1.04
CA MET A 187 11.82 2.89 -2.47
C MET A 187 13.07 3.60 -2.97
N PHE A 188 13.36 4.80 -2.47
CA PHE A 188 14.48 5.61 -2.94
C PHE A 188 15.72 5.53 -2.06
N MET A 189 15.58 5.19 -0.77
CA MET A 189 16.75 4.96 0.10
C MET A 189 17.48 3.67 -0.29
N SER A 190 18.79 3.72 -0.28
CA SER A 190 19.67 2.60 -0.64
C SER A 190 19.58 1.44 0.36
N SER A 191 19.19 1.70 1.61
CA SER A 191 18.90 0.68 2.61
C SER A 191 17.75 1.08 3.53
N CYS A 192 17.22 0.10 4.29
CA CYS A 192 16.17 0.34 5.26
C CYS A 192 16.64 1.34 6.34
N PRO A 193 15.84 2.38 6.67
CA PRO A 193 16.11 3.25 7.82
C PRO A 193 16.27 2.46 9.12
N ASN A 194 17.29 2.79 9.89
CA ASN A 194 17.63 2.14 11.14
C ASN A 194 17.74 3.09 12.35
N ASP A 195 17.64 4.40 12.10
CA ASP A 195 17.54 5.44 13.12
C ASP A 195 16.26 6.25 12.88
N VAL A 196 15.34 6.23 13.86
CA VAL A 196 13.99 6.78 13.71
C VAL A 196 13.64 7.61 14.93
N LEU A 197 13.31 8.88 14.70
CA LEU A 197 12.75 9.79 15.71
C LEU A 197 11.35 10.21 15.28
N SER A 198 10.42 10.29 16.21
CA SER A 198 9.05 10.66 15.89
C SER A 198 8.32 11.35 17.02
N GLN A 199 7.35 12.18 16.65
CA GLN A 199 6.38 12.78 17.56
C GLN A 199 4.97 12.54 17.01
N VAL A 200 4.01 12.38 17.91
CA VAL A 200 2.61 12.08 17.59
C VAL A 200 1.67 13.02 18.32
N LYS A 201 0.59 13.38 17.66
CA LYS A 201 -0.63 13.94 18.28
C LYS A 201 -1.73 12.91 18.14
N TYR A 202 -2.34 12.55 19.28
CA TYR A 202 -3.44 11.59 19.32
C TYR A 202 -4.79 12.28 19.11
N ALA A 203 -5.71 11.57 18.46
CA ALA A 203 -7.14 11.84 18.51
C ALA A 203 -7.70 11.41 19.88
N GLU A 204 -8.96 11.78 20.19
CA GLU A 204 -9.64 11.43 21.45
C GLU A 204 -9.74 9.92 21.69
N THR A 205 -9.74 9.13 20.62
CA THR A 205 -9.79 7.65 20.67
C THR A 205 -8.43 7.00 20.95
N GLY A 206 -7.35 7.79 21.01
CA GLY A 206 -5.99 7.30 21.21
C GLY A 206 -5.27 6.83 19.96
N VAL A 207 -5.88 6.96 18.76
CA VAL A 207 -5.15 6.73 17.49
C VAL A 207 -4.36 7.97 17.10
N ASP A 208 -3.32 7.81 16.32
CA ASP A 208 -2.50 8.90 15.79
C ASP A 208 -3.29 9.75 14.77
N GLU A 209 -3.55 11.00 15.12
CA GLU A 209 -4.19 11.99 14.26
C GLU A 209 -3.19 12.61 13.29
N GLN A 210 -2.00 12.91 13.80
CA GLN A 210 -0.88 13.45 13.02
C GLN A 210 0.46 13.02 13.62
N ALA A 211 1.46 12.93 12.75
CA ALA A 211 2.81 12.55 13.14
C ALA A 211 3.87 13.32 12.34
N SER A 212 5.02 13.54 12.98
CA SER A 212 6.25 14.00 12.34
C SER A 212 7.34 12.98 12.61
N ILE A 213 8.02 12.51 11.55
CA ILE A 213 8.97 11.42 11.62
C ILE A 213 10.27 11.85 10.93
N LEU A 214 11.39 11.57 11.58
CA LEU A 214 12.74 11.70 11.02
C LEU A 214 13.32 10.30 10.88
N LEU A 215 13.91 10.01 9.73
CA LEU A 215 14.48 8.72 9.39
C LEU A 215 15.91 8.92 8.92
N LYS A 216 16.80 7.99 9.23
CA LYS A 216 18.15 7.90 8.71
C LYS A 216 18.53 6.43 8.51
N ASN A 217 19.29 6.14 7.46
CA ASN A 217 19.86 4.81 7.23
C ASN A 217 21.38 4.79 7.52
N LYS A 218 22.01 3.64 7.36
CA LYS A 218 23.44 3.46 7.61
C LYS A 218 24.34 4.19 6.61
N GLU A 219 23.81 4.57 5.45
CA GLU A 219 24.48 5.37 4.41
C GLU A 219 24.35 6.87 4.67
N GLU A 220 23.85 7.29 5.84
CA GLU A 220 23.61 8.70 6.24
C GLU A 220 22.58 9.43 5.35
N GLU A 221 21.80 8.72 4.56
CA GLU A 221 20.64 9.28 3.86
C GLU A 221 19.52 9.57 4.85
N MET A 222 18.90 10.75 4.74
CA MET A 222 17.88 11.20 5.70
C MET A 222 16.53 11.37 5.04
N ALA A 223 15.46 11.19 5.83
CA ALA A 223 14.11 11.54 5.38
C ALA A 223 13.28 12.20 6.47
N THR A 224 12.35 13.06 6.04
CA THR A 224 11.31 13.63 6.88
C THR A 224 9.93 13.24 6.34
N VAL A 225 9.03 12.83 7.24
CA VAL A 225 7.65 12.48 6.89
C VAL A 225 6.70 13.25 7.80
N ILE A 226 5.75 13.97 7.23
CA ILE A 226 4.73 14.72 7.97
C ILE A 226 3.34 14.21 7.54
N LEU A 227 2.56 13.74 8.52
CA LEU A 227 1.25 13.15 8.33
C LEU A 227 0.18 13.93 9.10
N SER A 228 -0.99 14.11 8.51
CA SER A 228 -2.18 14.58 9.24
C SER A 228 -3.48 14.09 8.61
N LEU A 229 -4.40 13.61 9.46
CA LEU A 229 -5.80 13.34 9.07
C LEU A 229 -6.72 14.53 9.35
N HIS A 230 -6.24 15.57 10.05
CA HIS A 230 -7.04 16.74 10.43
C HIS A 230 -6.54 18.06 9.82
N ALA A 231 -5.52 17.98 8.96
CA ALA A 231 -5.06 19.13 8.17
C ALA A 231 -4.85 18.71 6.72
N LYS A 232 -5.26 19.55 5.78
CA LYS A 232 -4.98 19.35 4.36
C LYS A 232 -3.57 19.84 4.05
N GLN A 233 -2.78 19.00 3.39
CA GLN A 233 -1.47 19.34 2.84
C GLN A 233 -1.37 18.80 1.41
N PRO A 234 -0.48 19.35 0.56
CA PRO A 234 -0.12 18.71 -0.69
C PRO A 234 0.41 17.30 -0.43
N LYS A 235 0.02 16.33 -1.24
CA LYS A 235 0.69 15.03 -1.28
C LYS A 235 1.94 15.21 -2.15
N ARG A 236 3.04 15.59 -1.53
CA ARG A 236 4.29 15.92 -2.22
C ARG A 236 5.44 15.08 -1.66
N GLY A 237 6.22 14.51 -2.58
CA GLY A 237 7.53 13.96 -2.33
C GLY A 237 8.60 14.81 -2.99
N THR A 238 9.69 15.09 -2.27
CA THR A 238 10.89 15.72 -2.81
C THR A 238 12.08 14.85 -2.47
N ILE A 239 12.89 14.50 -3.47
CA ILE A 239 14.11 13.70 -3.33
C ILE A 239 15.28 14.57 -3.74
N SER A 240 16.18 14.89 -2.81
CA SER A 240 17.30 15.79 -3.02
C SER A 240 18.60 15.01 -3.13
N PHE A 241 19.32 15.27 -4.21
CA PHE A 241 20.63 14.72 -4.51
C PHE A 241 21.68 15.86 -4.55
N ASP A 242 22.96 15.54 -4.63
CA ASP A 242 24.02 16.56 -4.71
C ASP A 242 24.04 17.32 -6.05
N LYS A 243 23.50 16.74 -7.15
CA LYS A 243 23.45 17.35 -8.47
C LYS A 243 22.06 17.81 -8.92
N GLY A 244 21.02 17.63 -8.09
CA GLY A 244 19.66 18.04 -8.43
C GLY A 244 18.64 17.56 -7.42
N TYR A 245 17.37 17.81 -7.72
CA TYR A 245 16.27 17.26 -6.94
C TYR A 245 15.08 16.90 -7.83
N VAL A 246 14.27 15.97 -7.34
CA VAL A 246 13.02 15.51 -7.95
C VAL A 246 11.85 15.94 -7.10
N GLU A 247 10.81 16.47 -7.72
CA GLU A 247 9.52 16.74 -7.09
C GLU A 247 8.42 15.93 -7.76
N ILE A 248 7.58 15.29 -6.96
CA ILE A 248 6.40 14.58 -7.41
C ILE A 248 5.19 14.94 -6.54
N PHE A 249 4.05 15.22 -7.20
CA PHE A 249 2.78 15.52 -6.56
C PHE A 249 1.80 14.36 -6.73
N GLU A 250 0.82 14.28 -5.80
CA GLU A 250 -0.17 13.18 -5.75
C GLU A 250 0.50 11.79 -5.82
N TYR A 251 1.67 11.69 -5.19
CA TYR A 251 2.62 10.59 -5.30
C TYR A 251 2.05 9.18 -5.08
N PRO A 252 0.96 8.92 -4.33
CA PRO A 252 0.43 7.56 -4.28
C PRO A 252 0.03 6.99 -5.65
N ARG A 253 -0.35 7.89 -6.59
CA ARG A 253 -0.70 7.54 -7.97
C ARG A 253 -0.19 8.61 -8.94
N GLY A 254 1.04 9.08 -8.74
CA GLY A 254 1.67 10.09 -9.57
C GLY A 254 1.84 9.64 -11.02
N MET A 255 1.81 10.60 -11.94
CA MET A 255 2.03 10.38 -13.37
C MET A 255 3.17 11.23 -13.91
N GLU A 256 3.60 12.21 -13.15
CA GLU A 256 4.60 13.20 -13.58
C GLU A 256 5.52 13.53 -12.41
N ALA A 257 6.81 13.68 -12.72
CA ALA A 257 7.82 14.19 -11.80
C ALA A 257 8.67 15.25 -12.50
N LYS A 258 9.03 16.29 -11.76
CA LYS A 258 9.92 17.35 -12.23
C LYS A 258 11.30 17.17 -11.60
N ILE A 259 12.32 17.17 -12.43
CA ILE A 259 13.72 17.17 -12.01
C ILE A 259 14.28 18.57 -12.23
N THR A 260 15.00 19.10 -11.24
CA THR A 260 15.74 20.37 -11.37
C THR A 260 17.21 20.11 -11.08
N TYR A 261 18.10 20.47 -12.01
CA TYR A 261 19.52 20.25 -11.89
C TYR A 261 20.22 21.45 -11.20
N THR A 262 21.17 21.15 -10.30
CA THR A 262 21.86 22.18 -9.50
C THR A 262 22.81 23.03 -10.33
N ALA A 263 23.41 22.46 -11.38
CA ALA A 263 24.49 23.11 -12.15
C ALA A 263 24.05 24.41 -12.85
N ASP A 264 22.86 24.42 -13.42
CA ASP A 264 22.35 25.53 -14.24
C ASP A 264 20.86 25.84 -14.01
N GLY A 265 20.20 25.05 -13.14
CA GLY A 265 18.78 25.22 -12.81
C GLY A 265 17.84 24.75 -13.92
N HIS A 266 18.33 24.08 -14.96
CA HIS A 266 17.41 23.54 -15.97
C HIS A 266 16.50 22.48 -15.40
N CYS A 267 15.35 22.30 -16.01
CA CYS A 267 14.34 21.38 -15.55
C CYS A 267 14.03 20.33 -16.62
N GLU A 268 13.83 19.10 -16.19
CA GLU A 268 13.35 17.98 -16.97
C GLU A 268 12.03 17.49 -16.36
N THR A 269 11.07 17.10 -17.19
CA THR A 269 9.82 16.47 -16.74
C THR A 269 9.79 15.04 -17.24
N ILE A 270 9.58 14.09 -16.33
CA ILE A 270 9.31 12.70 -16.66
C ILE A 270 7.82 12.45 -16.45
N SER A 271 7.16 11.87 -17.46
CA SER A 271 5.75 11.51 -17.39
C SER A 271 5.57 10.05 -17.82
N ALA A 272 4.90 9.24 -16.97
CA ALA A 272 4.63 7.85 -17.27
C ALA A 272 3.41 7.32 -16.49
N GLY A 273 2.62 6.48 -17.17
CA GLY A 273 1.43 5.86 -16.61
C GLY A 273 0.21 6.78 -16.55
N GLN A 274 -0.86 6.27 -15.97
CA GLN A 274 -2.13 6.98 -15.80
C GLN A 274 -2.71 6.67 -14.42
N THR A 275 -3.13 7.66 -13.65
CA THR A 275 -3.74 7.47 -12.31
C THR A 275 -4.96 6.54 -12.33
N LYS A 276 -5.77 6.61 -13.39
CA LYS A 276 -6.96 5.76 -13.56
C LYS A 276 -6.64 4.27 -13.72
N ASP A 277 -5.43 3.96 -14.17
CA ASP A 277 -4.98 2.58 -14.44
C ASP A 277 -4.13 2.01 -13.27
N ALA A 278 -4.07 2.71 -12.13
CA ALA A 278 -3.23 2.33 -10.99
C ALA A 278 -3.44 0.88 -10.53
N LEU A 279 -4.70 0.45 -10.36
CA LEU A 279 -5.01 -0.93 -9.98
C LEU A 279 -4.78 -1.92 -11.13
N LEU A 280 -4.83 -1.47 -12.38
CA LEU A 280 -4.48 -2.32 -13.52
C LEU A 280 -3.00 -2.69 -13.47
N TYR A 281 -2.12 -1.75 -13.13
CA TYR A 281 -0.68 -2.04 -12.97
C TYR A 281 -0.42 -3.02 -11.82
N GLU A 282 -1.15 -2.91 -10.69
CA GLU A 282 -1.07 -3.90 -9.60
C GLU A 282 -1.50 -5.30 -10.05
N VAL A 283 -2.62 -5.39 -10.77
CA VAL A 283 -3.13 -6.66 -11.32
C VAL A 283 -2.11 -7.29 -12.26
N GLU A 284 -1.54 -6.52 -13.17
CA GLU A 284 -0.55 -7.00 -14.14
C GLU A 284 0.73 -7.49 -13.48
N ASP A 285 1.23 -6.76 -12.48
CA ASP A 285 2.45 -7.14 -11.77
C ASP A 285 2.18 -8.36 -10.86
N MET A 286 0.99 -8.47 -10.24
CA MET A 286 0.61 -9.66 -9.47
C MET A 286 0.54 -10.91 -10.34
N GLU A 287 -0.06 -10.83 -11.54
CA GLU A 287 -0.12 -11.95 -12.47
C GLU A 287 1.27 -12.40 -12.93
N LYS A 288 2.19 -11.45 -13.22
CA LYS A 288 3.59 -11.75 -13.55
C LYS A 288 4.35 -12.36 -12.35
N ALA A 289 4.07 -11.90 -11.14
CA ALA A 289 4.68 -12.44 -9.93
C ALA A 289 4.32 -13.91 -9.73
N ILE A 290 3.09 -14.31 -10.03
CA ILE A 290 2.65 -15.72 -10.01
C ILE A 290 3.36 -16.53 -11.11
N GLU A 291 3.68 -15.92 -12.24
CA GLU A 291 4.46 -16.54 -13.33
C GLU A 291 5.97 -16.63 -13.04
N GLY A 292 6.43 -16.07 -11.89
CA GLY A 292 7.82 -16.21 -11.40
C GLY A 292 8.55 -14.92 -11.07
N ASP A 293 8.05 -13.75 -11.46
CA ASP A 293 8.70 -12.46 -11.18
C ASP A 293 8.17 -11.81 -9.87
N THR A 294 8.39 -12.50 -8.76
CA THR A 294 7.89 -12.08 -7.43
C THR A 294 8.49 -10.76 -6.96
N ALA A 295 9.63 -10.34 -7.49
CA ALA A 295 10.27 -9.07 -7.14
C ALA A 295 9.41 -7.85 -7.49
N LEU A 296 8.53 -7.96 -8.48
CA LEU A 296 7.60 -6.89 -8.86
C LEU A 296 6.64 -6.47 -7.73
N MET A 297 6.41 -7.34 -6.75
CA MET A 297 5.49 -7.04 -5.64
C MET A 297 6.16 -6.33 -4.46
N HIS A 298 7.48 -6.14 -4.49
CA HIS A 298 8.24 -5.39 -3.48
C HIS A 298 7.91 -5.78 -2.02
N LEU A 299 7.74 -7.08 -1.77
CA LEU A 299 7.40 -7.58 -0.43
C LEU A 299 8.49 -7.27 0.61
N ASP A 300 9.75 -7.13 0.18
CA ASP A 300 10.87 -6.66 0.99
C ASP A 300 10.64 -5.22 1.49
N TYR A 301 10.18 -4.32 0.63
CA TYR A 301 9.83 -2.94 1.03
C TYR A 301 8.62 -2.93 1.97
N THR A 302 7.60 -3.75 1.70
CA THR A 302 6.44 -3.92 2.59
C THR A 302 6.89 -4.37 4.00
N LYS A 303 7.82 -5.33 4.10
CA LYS A 303 8.39 -5.78 5.39
C LYS A 303 9.10 -4.66 6.14
N ASP A 304 9.99 -3.93 5.45
CA ASP A 304 10.73 -2.83 6.04
C ASP A 304 9.79 -1.73 6.54
N VAL A 305 8.82 -1.32 5.73
CA VAL A 305 7.84 -0.28 6.08
C VAL A 305 6.96 -0.72 7.25
N MET A 306 6.47 -1.95 7.25
CA MET A 306 5.66 -2.48 8.35
C MET A 306 6.46 -2.53 9.65
N LYS A 307 7.74 -2.91 9.59
CA LYS A 307 8.62 -2.89 10.76
C LYS A 307 8.79 -1.47 11.31
N ILE A 308 9.08 -0.49 10.45
CA ILE A 308 9.20 0.93 10.84
C ILE A 308 7.91 1.42 11.49
N MET A 309 6.74 1.18 10.89
CA MET A 309 5.45 1.58 11.45
C MET A 309 5.18 0.92 12.80
N THR A 310 5.53 -0.35 12.94
CA THR A 310 5.37 -1.12 14.18
C THR A 310 6.25 -0.54 15.29
N ASP A 311 7.53 -0.28 15.01
CA ASP A 311 8.48 0.25 15.99
C ASP A 311 8.10 1.68 16.42
N ILE A 312 7.65 2.52 15.49
CA ILE A 312 7.14 3.86 15.78
C ILE A 312 5.91 3.79 16.70
N ARG A 313 4.90 2.97 16.36
CA ARG A 313 3.71 2.82 17.22
C ARG A 313 4.04 2.25 18.60
N LYS A 314 4.98 1.30 18.69
CA LYS A 314 5.50 0.78 19.97
C LYS A 314 6.15 1.89 20.80
N SER A 315 6.94 2.77 20.19
CA SER A 315 7.57 3.91 20.87
C SER A 315 6.55 4.92 21.41
N TRP A 316 5.40 5.05 20.76
CA TRP A 316 4.28 5.87 21.20
C TRP A 316 3.41 5.21 22.27
N GLY A 317 3.63 3.91 22.58
CA GLY A 317 2.74 3.13 23.44
C GLY A 317 1.36 2.86 22.83
N MET A 318 1.22 3.00 21.53
CA MET A 318 -0.04 2.85 20.80
C MET A 318 -0.25 1.40 20.36
N LYS A 319 -1.39 0.82 20.76
CA LYS A 319 -1.83 -0.52 20.37
C LYS A 319 -3.29 -0.49 19.93
N TYR A 320 -3.64 -1.36 19.01
CA TYR A 320 -5.03 -1.64 18.68
C TYR A 320 -5.59 -2.75 19.58
N PRO A 321 -6.93 -2.90 19.70
CA PRO A 321 -7.52 -3.95 20.54
C PRO A 321 -7.06 -5.35 20.20
N GLU A 322 -6.77 -5.62 18.92
CA GLU A 322 -6.29 -6.92 18.43
C GLU A 322 -4.84 -7.23 18.85
N GLU A 323 -4.10 -6.24 19.37
CA GLU A 323 -2.71 -6.34 19.82
C GLU A 323 -2.58 -6.36 21.37
N GLU A 324 -3.70 -6.33 22.09
CA GLU A 324 -3.77 -6.34 23.58
C GLU A 324 -3.77 -7.76 24.20
#